data_cd518703d703815df7a49d9f1df4cd02
#
_entry.id   cd518703d703815df7a49d9f1df4cd02
#
_cell.length_a   1.000
_cell.length_b   1.000
_cell.length_c   1.000
_cell.angle_alpha   90.00
_cell.angle_beta   90.00
_cell.angle_gamma   90.00
#
_symmetry.space_group_name_H-M   'P 1'
#
loop_
_entity.id
_entity.type
_entity.pdbx_description
1 polymer ?
#
loop_
_entity_poly.entity_id
_entity_poly.type
_entity_poly.pdbx_seq_one_letter_code
_entity_poly.pdbx_strand_id
1 'polypeptide(L)'
;MKFKAQIDGRGMYPQQLVDEILTLRGVKDKEKFLNPSVDDLLPLDSLPNIEEAYEKVMSAVTNLNKIAVYYDIDTDGCCSGTIMMRYLRDLGADAYPVINKGKAHGLIGQSLDPLDEADLVIIVDSLDEDESQYMNLYHANKDIVILDHHMVNPNIHYERYVTLVTSQTSYKNKDLSGAGVVWKFCKYIDDQNGLDYADKYVDLAGIGIVADVMSMKEPENRYIVSQCLQNLTNPACRKIVGSYEFNARGIGFSIAPLINAAQRMKHNEKAVELLLSDDPKEVSGIIRNLKLDKDEQNNYIRDIRKEIQHQLDEQKHSNVICVFTNKQPGLSGLLATSLLGEYKRPIIVLRKQEDENGDWYYKGSLRSPSGMNFTKMVNDTKLAEAIGHEQAAGITIYSKDYDEFYEKISETVGDINTKIEVVADVELGLGDITEDMVNAIHKLDYISGGDFPAITVLVKDIDEYEVGQMSNFKHLELFLGDGLEAIQWNTNQDFEEMNDNALLGVPITVVRTVEQGFLRRHMVRKIIISEME
;
A
#
# COMPACT_ATOMS: atom_id res chain seq x y z
N MET A 1 2.51 28.86 -4.07
CA MET A 1 1.46 27.89 -3.61
C MET A 1 0.48 28.59 -2.68
N LYS A 2 -0.76 28.10 -2.52
CA LYS A 2 -1.64 28.56 -1.45
C LYS A 2 -1.74 27.45 -0.41
N PHE A 3 -1.42 27.80 0.82
CA PHE A 3 -1.56 26.86 1.95
C PHE A 3 -2.83 27.19 2.74
N LYS A 4 -3.59 26.15 3.07
CA LYS A 4 -4.84 26.24 3.82
C LYS A 4 -4.94 25.04 4.76
N ALA A 5 -5.50 25.23 5.91
CA ALA A 5 -5.92 24.14 6.79
C ALA A 5 -7.45 24.05 6.87
N GLN A 6 -7.95 22.88 7.16
CA GLN A 6 -9.39 22.63 7.35
C GLN A 6 -9.84 23.00 8.76
N ILE A 7 -8.93 22.85 9.76
CA ILE A 7 -9.16 23.19 11.17
C ILE A 7 -8.16 24.28 11.57
N ASP A 8 -8.63 25.33 12.25
CA ASP A 8 -7.76 26.24 13.00
C ASP A 8 -7.55 25.66 14.41
N GLY A 9 -6.43 24.97 14.61
CA GLY A 9 -6.09 24.30 15.86
C GLY A 9 -5.27 25.14 16.84
N ARG A 10 -5.00 26.41 16.50
CA ARG A 10 -4.20 27.29 17.34
C ARG A 10 -4.87 27.53 18.71
N GLY A 11 -4.13 27.28 19.77
CA GLY A 11 -4.62 27.40 21.14
C GLY A 11 -5.57 26.30 21.60
N MET A 12 -5.81 25.27 20.77
CA MET A 12 -6.62 24.12 21.17
C MET A 12 -5.86 23.21 22.14
N TYR A 13 -6.60 22.55 23.04
CA TYR A 13 -6.06 21.44 23.81
C TYR A 13 -5.97 20.16 22.96
N PRO A 14 -5.01 19.26 23.24
CA PRO A 14 -4.80 18.04 22.44
C PRO A 14 -6.06 17.21 22.23
N GLN A 15 -6.85 16.98 23.29
CA GLN A 15 -8.08 16.17 23.19
C GLN A 15 -9.15 16.84 22.31
N GLN A 16 -9.24 18.16 22.37
CA GLN A 16 -10.15 18.93 21.51
C GLN A 16 -9.74 18.80 20.04
N LEU A 17 -8.44 18.91 19.75
CA LEU A 17 -7.92 18.74 18.39
C LEU A 17 -8.21 17.36 17.84
N VAL A 18 -7.97 16.29 18.62
CA VAL A 18 -8.30 14.89 18.24
C VAL A 18 -9.77 14.78 17.88
N ASP A 19 -10.65 15.37 18.69
CA ASP A 19 -12.10 15.31 18.47
C ASP A 19 -12.54 16.01 17.17
N GLU A 20 -11.95 17.16 16.87
CA GLU A 20 -12.20 17.91 15.65
C GLU A 20 -11.67 17.16 14.41
N ILE A 21 -10.46 16.57 14.47
CA ILE A 21 -9.90 15.77 13.38
C ILE A 21 -10.78 14.55 13.09
N LEU A 22 -11.22 13.82 14.11
CA LEU A 22 -12.08 12.67 13.93
C LEU A 22 -13.44 13.06 13.33
N THR A 23 -13.99 14.21 13.75
CA THR A 23 -15.21 14.78 13.18
C THR A 23 -15.01 15.14 11.70
N LEU A 24 -13.94 15.87 11.38
CA LEU A 24 -13.58 16.25 10.01
C LEU A 24 -13.47 15.04 9.08
N ARG A 25 -12.86 13.96 9.57
CA ARG A 25 -12.66 12.73 8.80
C ARG A 25 -13.86 11.79 8.81
N GLY A 26 -15.00 12.21 9.41
CA GLY A 26 -16.26 11.49 9.39
C GLY A 26 -16.28 10.21 10.23
N VAL A 27 -15.44 10.13 11.26
CA VAL A 27 -15.44 9.01 12.21
C VAL A 27 -16.70 9.09 13.08
N LYS A 28 -17.58 8.09 12.97
CA LYS A 28 -18.90 8.07 13.64
C LYS A 28 -18.78 7.76 15.13
N ASP A 29 -18.01 6.74 15.46
CA ASP A 29 -17.78 6.30 16.84
C ASP A 29 -16.30 6.54 17.18
N LYS A 30 -16.04 7.69 17.78
CA LYS A 30 -14.70 8.16 18.09
C LYS A 30 -14.01 7.32 19.18
N GLU A 31 -14.79 6.87 20.17
CA GLU A 31 -14.26 6.07 21.27
C GLU A 31 -13.80 4.70 20.77
N LYS A 32 -14.64 4.04 19.99
CA LYS A 32 -14.32 2.76 19.35
C LYS A 32 -13.12 2.89 18.40
N PHE A 33 -13.08 3.98 17.62
CA PHE A 33 -12.00 4.26 16.72
C PHE A 33 -10.65 4.41 17.44
N LEU A 34 -10.62 5.07 18.58
CA LEU A 34 -9.41 5.27 19.39
C LEU A 34 -9.01 4.04 20.19
N ASN A 35 -9.95 3.16 20.53
CA ASN A 35 -9.78 1.99 21.37
C ASN A 35 -10.34 0.73 20.71
N PRO A 36 -9.75 0.27 19.58
CA PRO A 36 -10.23 -0.92 18.90
C PRO A 36 -10.11 -2.15 19.80
N SER A 37 -11.12 -3.00 19.80
CA SER A 37 -11.25 -4.16 20.67
C SER A 37 -11.74 -5.40 19.92
N VAL A 38 -11.73 -6.55 20.59
CA VAL A 38 -12.24 -7.81 20.01
C VAL A 38 -13.71 -7.73 19.62
N ASP A 39 -14.49 -6.85 20.24
CA ASP A 39 -15.89 -6.61 19.90
C ASP A 39 -16.08 -5.95 18.52
N ASP A 40 -14.99 -5.49 17.91
CA ASP A 40 -14.99 -4.94 16.56
C ASP A 40 -14.86 -6.00 15.47
N LEU A 41 -14.46 -7.24 15.82
CA LEU A 41 -14.48 -8.35 14.89
C LEU A 41 -15.91 -8.73 14.54
N LEU A 42 -16.19 -8.83 13.26
CA LEU A 42 -17.44 -9.40 12.80
C LEU A 42 -17.48 -10.92 13.08
N PRO A 43 -18.65 -11.54 13.30
CA PRO A 43 -18.77 -12.96 13.53
C PRO A 43 -18.00 -13.77 12.47
N LEU A 44 -17.30 -14.81 12.89
CA LEU A 44 -16.46 -15.63 12.00
C LEU A 44 -17.29 -16.32 10.92
N ASP A 45 -18.46 -16.85 11.30
CA ASP A 45 -19.45 -17.51 10.45
C ASP A 45 -20.18 -16.59 9.48
N SER A 46 -19.97 -15.26 9.59
CA SER A 46 -20.57 -14.29 8.66
C SER A 46 -19.87 -14.20 7.30
N LEU A 47 -18.67 -14.74 7.16
CA LEU A 47 -18.02 -14.92 5.85
C LEU A 47 -18.77 -16.01 5.05
N PRO A 48 -19.22 -15.71 3.83
CA PRO A 48 -19.97 -16.67 3.04
C PRO A 48 -19.14 -17.93 2.72
N ASN A 49 -19.79 -19.09 2.74
CA ASN A 49 -19.21 -20.41 2.43
C ASN A 49 -18.05 -20.85 3.35
N ILE A 50 -17.83 -20.19 4.48
CA ILE A 50 -16.72 -20.50 5.40
C ILE A 50 -16.85 -21.91 5.97
N GLU A 51 -18.06 -22.37 6.27
CA GLU A 51 -18.35 -23.72 6.78
C GLU A 51 -17.99 -24.80 5.74
N GLU A 52 -18.41 -24.61 4.48
CA GLU A 52 -18.06 -25.54 3.39
C GLU A 52 -16.55 -25.58 3.14
N ALA A 53 -15.88 -24.43 3.17
CA ALA A 53 -14.42 -24.36 3.06
C ALA A 53 -13.72 -25.08 4.22
N TYR A 54 -14.24 -24.90 5.45
CA TYR A 54 -13.75 -25.61 6.63
C TYR A 54 -13.88 -27.13 6.47
N GLU A 55 -15.04 -27.62 6.05
CA GLU A 55 -15.25 -29.07 5.84
C GLU A 55 -14.26 -29.65 4.83
N LYS A 56 -14.03 -28.98 3.69
CA LYS A 56 -13.07 -29.43 2.66
C LYS A 56 -11.64 -29.44 3.20
N VAL A 57 -11.20 -28.36 3.86
CA VAL A 57 -9.85 -28.28 4.40
C VAL A 57 -9.62 -29.31 5.51
N MET A 58 -10.55 -29.45 6.46
CA MET A 58 -10.40 -30.41 7.55
C MET A 58 -10.53 -31.86 7.08
N SER A 59 -11.32 -32.13 6.04
CA SER A 59 -11.34 -33.43 5.39
C SER A 59 -9.98 -33.74 4.78
N ALA A 60 -9.38 -32.82 4.06
CA ALA A 60 -8.05 -33.02 3.46
C ALA A 60 -6.97 -33.24 4.54
N VAL A 61 -6.97 -32.46 5.62
CA VAL A 61 -6.05 -32.63 6.76
C VAL A 61 -6.22 -34.02 7.39
N THR A 62 -7.46 -34.42 7.68
CA THR A 62 -7.77 -35.69 8.35
C THR A 62 -7.39 -36.90 7.50
N ASN A 63 -7.58 -36.84 6.19
CA ASN A 63 -7.28 -37.89 5.24
C ASN A 63 -5.81 -37.89 4.79
N LEU A 64 -4.97 -36.97 5.28
CA LEU A 64 -3.58 -36.78 4.86
C LEU A 64 -3.45 -36.50 3.36
N ASN A 65 -4.44 -35.83 2.80
CA ASN A 65 -4.44 -35.39 1.42
C ASN A 65 -3.38 -34.30 1.20
N LYS A 66 -2.82 -34.26 0.00
CA LYS A 66 -1.83 -33.27 -0.37
C LYS A 66 -2.49 -31.92 -0.70
N ILE A 67 -2.07 -30.87 -0.02
CA ILE A 67 -2.67 -29.52 -0.13
C ILE A 67 -1.70 -28.57 -0.82
N ALA A 68 -2.09 -28.00 -1.97
CA ALA A 68 -1.36 -26.90 -2.57
C ALA A 68 -1.93 -25.56 -2.10
N VAL A 69 -1.08 -24.66 -1.63
CA VAL A 69 -1.46 -23.26 -1.34
C VAL A 69 -0.89 -22.38 -2.45
N TYR A 70 -1.78 -21.83 -3.28
CA TYR A 70 -1.43 -20.96 -4.38
C TYR A 70 -1.42 -19.49 -3.91
N TYR A 71 -0.24 -18.85 -4.04
CA TYR A 71 0.03 -17.49 -3.60
C TYR A 71 -0.16 -16.47 -4.71
N ASP A 72 -0.83 -15.35 -4.41
CA ASP A 72 -0.54 -14.12 -5.13
C ASP A 72 0.80 -13.51 -4.68
N ILE A 73 1.33 -12.58 -5.47
CA ILE A 73 2.76 -12.19 -5.40
C ILE A 73 3.03 -10.85 -4.77
N ASP A 74 2.02 -10.06 -4.47
CA ASP A 74 2.20 -8.82 -3.73
C ASP A 74 2.31 -9.06 -2.22
N THR A 75 2.34 -8.00 -1.43
CA THR A 75 2.53 -8.15 0.01
C THR A 75 1.33 -8.80 0.69
N ASP A 76 0.09 -8.49 0.26
CA ASP A 76 -1.11 -9.10 0.84
C ASP A 76 -1.18 -10.59 0.49
N GLY A 77 -0.96 -10.96 -0.79
CA GLY A 77 -0.91 -12.34 -1.24
C GLY A 77 0.20 -13.16 -0.57
N CYS A 78 1.40 -12.58 -0.42
CA CYS A 78 2.49 -13.21 0.33
C CYS A 78 2.14 -13.44 1.80
N CYS A 79 1.47 -12.48 2.46
CA CYS A 79 0.99 -12.63 3.84
C CYS A 79 -0.12 -13.67 3.92
N SER A 80 -1.11 -13.62 3.02
CA SER A 80 -2.22 -14.58 2.93
C SER A 80 -1.73 -16.02 2.85
N GLY A 81 -0.85 -16.29 1.87
CA GLY A 81 -0.31 -17.63 1.69
C GLY A 81 0.56 -18.07 2.85
N THR A 82 1.32 -17.17 3.45
CA THR A 82 2.16 -17.50 4.61
C THR A 82 1.33 -17.84 5.84
N ILE A 83 0.23 -17.11 6.11
CA ILE A 83 -0.72 -17.46 7.17
C ILE A 83 -1.25 -18.86 6.93
N MET A 84 -1.77 -19.14 5.73
CA MET A 84 -2.36 -20.44 5.41
C MET A 84 -1.35 -21.58 5.53
N MET A 85 -0.14 -21.44 4.97
CA MET A 85 0.91 -22.47 5.03
C MET A 85 1.39 -22.74 6.45
N ARG A 86 1.61 -21.70 7.24
CA ARG A 86 2.04 -21.86 8.65
C ARG A 86 0.94 -22.49 9.48
N TYR A 87 -0.30 -22.10 9.26
CA TYR A 87 -1.46 -22.65 9.97
C TYR A 87 -1.68 -24.13 9.61
N LEU A 88 -1.61 -24.49 8.33
CA LEU A 88 -1.68 -25.89 7.90
C LEU A 88 -0.54 -26.74 8.49
N ARG A 89 0.66 -26.18 8.61
CA ARG A 89 1.78 -26.82 9.29
C ARG A 89 1.50 -27.07 10.78
N ASP A 90 0.88 -26.11 11.47
CA ASP A 90 0.48 -26.27 12.87
C ASP A 90 -0.60 -27.36 13.05
N LEU A 91 -1.46 -27.56 12.04
CA LEU A 91 -2.42 -28.67 11.98
C LEU A 91 -1.78 -30.01 11.61
N GLY A 92 -0.50 -30.04 11.21
CA GLY A 92 0.18 -31.25 10.76
C GLY A 92 -0.20 -31.70 9.35
N ALA A 93 -0.73 -30.83 8.50
CA ALA A 93 -1.13 -31.13 7.13
C ALA A 93 0.08 -31.32 6.19
N ASP A 94 -0.07 -32.14 5.15
CA ASP A 94 0.86 -32.25 4.02
C ASP A 94 0.59 -31.12 3.01
N ALA A 95 1.21 -29.98 3.22
CA ALA A 95 0.97 -28.77 2.42
C ALA A 95 2.25 -28.21 1.79
N TYR A 96 2.13 -27.67 0.58
CA TYR A 96 3.25 -27.04 -0.12
C TYR A 96 2.82 -25.74 -0.83
N PRO A 97 3.74 -24.74 -0.95
CA PRO A 97 3.45 -23.47 -1.60
C PRO A 97 3.56 -23.60 -3.12
N VAL A 98 2.65 -22.97 -3.86
CA VAL A 98 2.72 -22.74 -5.29
C VAL A 98 2.65 -21.25 -5.55
N ILE A 99 3.68 -20.70 -6.18
CA ILE A 99 3.86 -19.24 -6.30
C ILE A 99 3.52 -18.81 -7.71
N ASN A 100 2.63 -17.85 -7.85
CA ASN A 100 2.30 -17.20 -9.12
C ASN A 100 3.58 -16.63 -9.77
N LYS A 101 3.83 -16.98 -11.03
CA LYS A 101 4.98 -16.48 -11.81
C LYS A 101 4.62 -15.32 -12.73
N GLY A 102 3.34 -15.02 -12.86
CA GLY A 102 2.79 -13.95 -13.70
C GLY A 102 2.71 -12.61 -12.99
N LYS A 103 1.90 -11.73 -13.57
CA LYS A 103 1.53 -10.43 -13.00
C LYS A 103 0.02 -10.27 -12.82
N ALA A 104 -0.75 -11.18 -13.40
CA ALA A 104 -2.19 -11.21 -13.26
C ALA A 104 -2.55 -12.00 -12.00
N HIS A 105 -3.62 -11.62 -11.34
CA HIS A 105 -4.23 -12.43 -10.31
C HIS A 105 -4.78 -13.73 -10.91
N GLY A 106 -4.95 -14.75 -10.09
CA GLY A 106 -5.53 -16.02 -10.48
C GLY A 106 -4.57 -16.96 -11.23
N LEU A 107 -5.15 -17.97 -11.82
CA LEU A 107 -4.45 -19.06 -12.53
C LEU A 107 -4.33 -18.82 -14.03
N ILE A 108 -4.99 -17.78 -14.57
CA ILE A 108 -5.00 -17.50 -16.01
C ILE A 108 -3.57 -17.24 -16.50
N GLY A 109 -3.17 -17.98 -17.53
CA GLY A 109 -1.82 -17.87 -18.11
C GLY A 109 -0.70 -18.49 -17.27
N GLN A 110 -1.05 -19.21 -16.19
CA GLN A 110 -0.11 -20.00 -15.39
C GLN A 110 -0.11 -21.46 -15.82
N SER A 111 1.01 -22.19 -15.62
CA SER A 111 1.00 -23.64 -15.70
C SER A 111 0.29 -24.23 -14.48
N LEU A 112 -0.58 -25.21 -14.71
CA LEU A 112 -1.23 -25.97 -13.65
C LEU A 112 -0.37 -27.15 -13.17
N ASP A 113 0.74 -27.50 -13.86
CA ASP A 113 1.61 -28.62 -13.49
C ASP A 113 2.02 -28.65 -12.01
N PRO A 114 2.33 -27.50 -11.35
CA PRO A 114 2.65 -27.51 -9.93
C PRO A 114 1.49 -27.94 -9.01
N LEU A 115 0.25 -27.96 -9.53
CA LEU A 115 -0.96 -28.36 -8.80
C LEU A 115 -1.34 -29.84 -9.05
N ASP A 116 -0.65 -30.55 -9.95
CA ASP A 116 -1.00 -31.92 -10.35
C ASP A 116 -1.03 -32.92 -9.18
N GLU A 117 -0.10 -32.74 -8.24
CA GLU A 117 0.01 -33.65 -7.09
C GLU A 117 -0.98 -33.32 -5.95
N ALA A 118 -1.66 -32.17 -5.99
CA ALA A 118 -2.58 -31.78 -4.94
C ALA A 118 -3.93 -32.49 -5.06
N ASP A 119 -4.51 -32.88 -3.94
CA ASP A 119 -5.91 -33.29 -3.82
C ASP A 119 -6.81 -32.07 -3.58
N LEU A 120 -6.33 -31.11 -2.78
CA LEU A 120 -6.96 -29.83 -2.50
C LEU A 120 -6.06 -28.67 -2.92
N VAL A 121 -6.62 -27.69 -3.63
CA VAL A 121 -5.97 -26.44 -3.99
C VAL A 121 -6.61 -25.29 -3.21
N ILE A 122 -5.84 -24.62 -2.37
CA ILE A 122 -6.26 -23.42 -1.66
C ILE A 122 -5.63 -22.23 -2.37
N ILE A 123 -6.45 -21.37 -2.96
CA ILE A 123 -6.01 -20.15 -3.66
C ILE A 123 -6.27 -18.97 -2.71
N VAL A 124 -5.26 -18.16 -2.45
CA VAL A 124 -5.38 -17.03 -1.55
C VAL A 124 -5.11 -15.72 -2.25
N ASP A 125 -5.93 -14.71 -1.94
CA ASP A 125 -5.80 -13.34 -2.45
C ASP A 125 -5.73 -13.26 -3.98
N SER A 126 -6.50 -14.11 -4.66
CA SER A 126 -6.36 -14.26 -6.11
C SER A 126 -7.60 -14.91 -6.71
N LEU A 127 -8.43 -14.13 -7.41
CA LEU A 127 -9.63 -14.58 -8.09
C LEU A 127 -9.50 -14.33 -9.59
N ASP A 128 -9.74 -15.36 -10.41
CA ASP A 128 -9.76 -15.22 -11.87
C ASP A 128 -11.01 -14.49 -12.36
N GLU A 129 -10.86 -13.74 -13.44
CA GLU A 129 -11.97 -13.08 -14.15
C GLU A 129 -12.73 -14.03 -15.11
N ASP A 130 -12.31 -15.31 -15.22
CA ASP A 130 -13.03 -16.37 -15.91
C ASP A 130 -12.88 -17.73 -15.17
N GLU A 131 -13.75 -18.69 -15.50
CA GLU A 131 -13.83 -19.98 -14.80
C GLU A 131 -13.00 -21.10 -15.44
N SER A 132 -12.29 -20.84 -16.53
CA SER A 132 -11.68 -21.88 -17.36
C SER A 132 -10.64 -22.73 -16.61
N GLN A 133 -9.80 -22.10 -15.80
CA GLN A 133 -8.76 -22.82 -15.04
C GLN A 133 -9.37 -23.61 -13.87
N TYR A 134 -10.38 -23.05 -13.21
CA TYR A 134 -11.11 -23.77 -12.15
C TYR A 134 -11.83 -25.01 -12.70
N MET A 135 -12.45 -24.87 -13.87
CA MET A 135 -13.07 -25.98 -14.56
C MET A 135 -12.06 -27.09 -14.90
N ASN A 136 -10.85 -26.73 -15.36
CA ASN A 136 -9.78 -27.70 -15.64
C ASN A 136 -9.35 -28.46 -14.38
N LEU A 137 -9.13 -27.79 -13.26
CA LEU A 137 -8.79 -28.41 -11.99
C LEU A 137 -9.94 -29.29 -11.45
N TYR A 138 -11.18 -28.82 -11.55
CA TYR A 138 -12.35 -29.58 -11.14
C TYR A 138 -12.50 -30.88 -11.94
N HIS A 139 -12.32 -30.84 -13.25
CA HIS A 139 -12.33 -32.04 -14.10
C HIS A 139 -11.13 -32.96 -13.87
N ALA A 140 -10.05 -32.44 -13.28
CA ALA A 140 -8.93 -33.25 -12.77
C ALA A 140 -9.18 -33.84 -11.37
N ASN A 141 -10.43 -33.77 -10.86
CA ASN A 141 -10.86 -34.22 -9.54
C ASN A 141 -10.12 -33.53 -8.38
N LYS A 142 -9.83 -32.22 -8.51
CA LYS A 142 -9.27 -31.41 -7.43
C LYS A 142 -10.40 -30.69 -6.69
N ASP A 143 -10.35 -30.71 -5.35
CA ASP A 143 -11.12 -29.76 -4.56
C ASP A 143 -10.46 -28.39 -4.62
N ILE A 144 -11.27 -27.31 -4.67
CA ILE A 144 -10.76 -25.94 -4.77
C ILE A 144 -11.45 -25.07 -3.72
N VAL A 145 -10.65 -24.41 -2.90
CA VAL A 145 -11.08 -23.38 -1.94
C VAL A 145 -10.39 -22.07 -2.30
N ILE A 146 -11.14 -20.99 -2.44
CA ILE A 146 -10.60 -19.65 -2.69
C ILE A 146 -10.91 -18.77 -1.47
N LEU A 147 -9.88 -18.14 -0.92
CA LEU A 147 -9.96 -17.19 0.18
C LEU A 147 -9.49 -15.84 -0.34
N ASP A 148 -10.43 -14.94 -0.65
CA ASP A 148 -10.13 -13.74 -1.45
C ASP A 148 -10.98 -12.54 -1.07
N HIS A 149 -10.57 -11.35 -1.53
CA HIS A 149 -11.28 -10.08 -1.31
C HIS A 149 -11.50 -9.26 -2.59
N HIS A 150 -11.06 -9.78 -3.73
CA HIS A 150 -11.25 -9.09 -5.02
C HIS A 150 -12.72 -9.08 -5.45
N MET A 151 -13.08 -8.12 -6.30
CA MET A 151 -14.44 -7.97 -6.83
C MET A 151 -14.87 -9.23 -7.58
N VAL A 152 -16.00 -9.78 -7.17
CA VAL A 152 -16.58 -10.97 -7.79
C VAL A 152 -17.33 -10.57 -9.06
N ASN A 153 -16.97 -11.18 -10.19
CA ASN A 153 -17.71 -10.99 -11.45
C ASN A 153 -19.06 -11.70 -11.37
N PRO A 154 -20.20 -10.97 -11.41
CA PRO A 154 -21.52 -11.58 -11.24
C PRO A 154 -21.96 -12.44 -12.44
N ASN A 155 -21.23 -12.42 -13.54
CA ASN A 155 -21.53 -13.24 -14.72
C ASN A 155 -20.81 -14.60 -14.71
N ILE A 156 -19.94 -14.84 -13.72
CA ILE A 156 -19.20 -16.10 -13.56
C ILE A 156 -19.86 -16.93 -12.45
N HIS A 157 -20.06 -18.20 -12.74
CA HIS A 157 -20.68 -19.16 -11.79
C HIS A 157 -19.61 -19.93 -11.03
N TYR A 158 -18.83 -19.23 -10.19
CA TYR A 158 -17.74 -19.81 -9.39
C TYR A 158 -18.19 -21.01 -8.58
N GLU A 159 -19.40 -20.99 -8.01
CA GLU A 159 -19.99 -22.04 -7.18
C GLU A 159 -20.06 -23.41 -7.85
N ARG A 160 -19.88 -23.49 -9.17
CA ARG A 160 -19.86 -24.75 -9.91
C ARG A 160 -18.58 -25.54 -9.72
N TYR A 161 -17.49 -24.88 -9.42
CA TYR A 161 -16.16 -25.45 -9.45
C TYR A 161 -15.39 -25.23 -8.15
N VAL A 162 -15.69 -24.16 -7.41
CA VAL A 162 -14.90 -23.74 -6.26
C VAL A 162 -15.78 -23.38 -5.06
N THR A 163 -15.24 -23.53 -3.85
CA THR A 163 -15.80 -22.91 -2.64
C THR A 163 -15.12 -21.58 -2.45
N LEU A 164 -15.86 -20.48 -2.71
CA LEU A 164 -15.36 -19.12 -2.62
C LEU A 164 -15.75 -18.48 -1.29
N VAL A 165 -14.78 -18.22 -0.44
CA VAL A 165 -14.92 -17.40 0.79
C VAL A 165 -14.40 -16.01 0.47
N THR A 166 -15.28 -15.01 0.52
CA THR A 166 -14.89 -13.65 0.14
C THR A 166 -15.63 -12.59 0.96
N SER A 167 -14.97 -11.44 1.16
CA SER A 167 -15.60 -10.27 1.76
C SER A 167 -16.56 -9.55 0.81
N GLN A 168 -16.52 -9.81 -0.50
CA GLN A 168 -17.20 -8.99 -1.51
C GLN A 168 -18.68 -9.29 -1.74
N THR A 169 -19.21 -10.41 -1.26
CA THR A 169 -20.62 -10.79 -1.45
C THR A 169 -21.51 -10.34 -0.29
N SER A 170 -21.82 -11.18 0.69
CA SER A 170 -22.72 -10.87 1.81
C SER A 170 -22.04 -10.35 3.07
N TYR A 171 -20.68 -10.39 3.13
CA TYR A 171 -19.94 -9.92 4.29
C TYR A 171 -20.07 -8.40 4.46
N LYS A 172 -20.10 -7.91 5.71
CA LYS A 172 -20.36 -6.50 6.00
C LYS A 172 -19.15 -5.60 5.68
N ASN A 173 -17.95 -6.03 6.07
CA ASN A 173 -16.71 -5.31 5.79
C ASN A 173 -16.18 -5.69 4.41
N LYS A 174 -16.38 -4.81 3.41
CA LYS A 174 -15.90 -5.00 2.05
C LYS A 174 -14.41 -4.67 1.87
N ASP A 175 -13.85 -3.97 2.84
CA ASP A 175 -12.46 -3.52 2.83
C ASP A 175 -11.54 -4.45 3.65
N LEU A 176 -11.93 -5.70 3.88
CA LEU A 176 -11.05 -6.70 4.47
C LEU A 176 -10.10 -7.23 3.40
N SER A 177 -8.80 -7.28 3.66
CA SER A 177 -7.80 -7.78 2.71
C SER A 177 -7.79 -9.32 2.60
N GLY A 178 -7.12 -9.88 1.59
CA GLY A 178 -6.95 -11.32 1.44
C GLY A 178 -6.33 -11.97 2.69
N ALA A 179 -5.29 -11.36 3.27
CA ALA A 179 -4.70 -11.86 4.52
C ALA A 179 -5.67 -11.77 5.71
N GLY A 180 -6.53 -10.77 5.74
CA GLY A 180 -7.61 -10.68 6.72
C GLY A 180 -8.64 -11.80 6.57
N VAL A 181 -9.05 -12.11 5.34
CA VAL A 181 -9.97 -13.23 5.05
C VAL A 181 -9.33 -14.57 5.46
N VAL A 182 -8.09 -14.82 5.08
CA VAL A 182 -7.36 -16.05 5.44
C VAL A 182 -7.20 -16.18 6.96
N TRP A 183 -6.83 -15.12 7.64
CA TRP A 183 -6.69 -15.12 9.10
C TRP A 183 -8.03 -15.44 9.79
N LYS A 184 -9.12 -14.84 9.36
CA LYS A 184 -10.46 -15.15 9.89
C LYS A 184 -10.88 -16.58 9.60
N PHE A 185 -10.54 -17.11 8.44
CA PHE A 185 -10.76 -18.53 8.15
C PHE A 185 -10.00 -19.45 9.12
N CYS A 186 -8.72 -19.14 9.40
CA CYS A 186 -7.95 -19.86 10.40
C CYS A 186 -8.56 -19.74 11.81
N LYS A 187 -9.06 -18.55 12.19
CA LYS A 187 -9.80 -18.33 13.44
C LYS A 187 -11.07 -19.19 13.51
N TYR A 188 -11.79 -19.32 12.40
CA TYR A 188 -12.97 -20.18 12.33
C TYR A 188 -12.61 -21.64 12.56
N ILE A 189 -11.51 -22.12 11.98
CA ILE A 189 -11.01 -23.49 12.25
C ILE A 189 -10.65 -23.66 13.72
N ASP A 190 -9.97 -22.68 14.33
CA ASP A 190 -9.65 -22.70 15.76
C ASP A 190 -10.91 -22.82 16.62
N ASP A 191 -11.92 -21.99 16.34
CA ASP A 191 -13.20 -21.98 17.08
C ASP A 191 -13.91 -23.32 17.02
N GLN A 192 -13.99 -23.91 15.81
CA GLN A 192 -14.65 -25.20 15.60
C GLN A 192 -13.91 -26.39 16.28
N ASN A 193 -12.61 -26.27 16.52
CA ASN A 193 -11.78 -27.36 17.04
C ASN A 193 -11.21 -27.09 18.44
N GLY A 194 -11.51 -25.94 19.04
CA GLY A 194 -10.97 -25.54 20.35
C GLY A 194 -9.45 -25.33 20.32
N LEU A 195 -8.93 -24.76 19.22
CA LEU A 195 -7.52 -24.43 19.01
C LEU A 195 -7.28 -22.92 19.23
N ASP A 196 -6.01 -22.49 19.25
CA ASP A 196 -5.58 -21.10 19.39
C ASP A 196 -4.38 -20.76 18.48
N TYR A 197 -4.27 -21.39 17.31
CA TYR A 197 -3.12 -21.23 16.43
C TYR A 197 -3.15 -19.95 15.60
N ALA A 198 -4.32 -19.50 15.19
CA ALA A 198 -4.49 -18.38 14.26
C ALA A 198 -3.93 -17.05 14.80
N ASP A 199 -4.02 -16.80 16.11
CA ASP A 199 -3.58 -15.55 16.72
C ASP A 199 -2.07 -15.33 16.62
N LYS A 200 -1.28 -16.38 16.39
CA LYS A 200 0.16 -16.27 16.10
C LYS A 200 0.45 -15.52 14.79
N TYR A 201 -0.52 -15.40 13.91
CA TYR A 201 -0.39 -14.89 12.54
C TYR A 201 -1.16 -13.59 12.30
N VAL A 202 -1.70 -12.97 13.35
CA VAL A 202 -2.44 -11.70 13.24
C VAL A 202 -1.57 -10.56 12.72
N ASP A 203 -0.27 -10.64 12.95
CA ASP A 203 0.71 -9.67 12.44
C ASP A 203 0.75 -9.67 10.90
N LEU A 204 0.75 -10.85 10.27
CA LEU A 204 0.70 -10.95 8.81
C LEU A 204 -0.65 -10.46 8.25
N ALA A 205 -1.76 -10.71 8.95
CA ALA A 205 -3.07 -10.19 8.56
C ALA A 205 -3.09 -8.65 8.58
N GLY A 206 -2.58 -8.03 9.64
CA GLY A 206 -2.49 -6.57 9.72
C GLY A 206 -1.50 -5.96 8.72
N ILE A 207 -0.40 -6.66 8.41
CA ILE A 207 0.55 -6.23 7.36
C ILE A 207 -0.14 -6.24 5.99
N GLY A 208 -0.92 -7.28 5.65
CA GLY A 208 -1.68 -7.34 4.41
C GLY A 208 -2.68 -6.19 4.30
N ILE A 209 -3.52 -5.97 5.33
CA ILE A 209 -4.50 -4.87 5.39
C ILE A 209 -3.87 -3.51 5.11
N VAL A 210 -2.70 -3.22 5.71
CA VAL A 210 -2.01 -1.94 5.50
C VAL A 210 -1.36 -1.87 4.13
N ALA A 211 -0.76 -2.98 3.66
CA ALA A 211 -0.03 -3.03 2.39
C ALA A 211 -0.97 -2.87 1.19
N ASP A 212 -2.18 -3.40 1.27
CA ASP A 212 -3.22 -3.29 0.24
C ASP A 212 -4.12 -2.06 0.42
N VAL A 213 -3.72 -1.15 1.32
CA VAL A 213 -4.34 0.17 1.51
C VAL A 213 -5.83 0.09 1.88
N MET A 214 -6.22 -0.94 2.62
CA MET A 214 -7.60 -1.14 3.07
C MET A 214 -8.06 -0.04 4.03
N SER A 215 -9.37 0.13 4.17
CA SER A 215 -9.95 1.17 5.03
C SER A 215 -9.51 1.02 6.49
N MET A 216 -8.91 2.09 7.04
CA MET A 216 -8.59 2.19 8.47
C MET A 216 -9.76 2.77 9.29
N LYS A 217 -10.88 3.13 8.65
CA LYS A 217 -12.13 3.50 9.34
C LYS A 217 -13.01 2.30 9.65
N GLU A 218 -12.79 1.15 8.96
CA GLU A 218 -13.49 -0.09 9.30
C GLU A 218 -13.00 -0.62 10.64
N PRO A 219 -13.88 -0.76 11.64
CA PRO A 219 -13.48 -1.15 13.00
C PRO A 219 -12.72 -2.48 13.04
N GLU A 220 -13.14 -3.45 12.24
CA GLU A 220 -12.51 -4.77 12.15
C GLU A 220 -11.07 -4.68 11.66
N ASN A 221 -10.81 -3.95 10.56
CA ASN A 221 -9.47 -3.73 10.03
C ASN A 221 -8.58 -3.04 11.07
N ARG A 222 -9.13 -2.02 11.72
CA ARG A 222 -8.43 -1.26 12.74
C ARG A 222 -8.05 -2.12 13.95
N TYR A 223 -8.95 -3.03 14.38
CA TYR A 223 -8.64 -3.99 15.42
C TYR A 223 -7.52 -4.94 14.99
N ILE A 224 -7.61 -5.57 13.82
CA ILE A 224 -6.59 -6.51 13.34
C ILE A 224 -5.23 -5.82 13.22
N VAL A 225 -5.20 -4.60 12.66
CA VAL A 225 -3.95 -3.82 12.57
C VAL A 225 -3.43 -3.46 13.96
N SER A 226 -4.29 -3.10 14.91
CA SER A 226 -3.85 -2.82 16.29
C SER A 226 -3.19 -4.03 16.94
N GLN A 227 -3.73 -5.23 16.72
CA GLN A 227 -3.14 -6.48 17.20
C GLN A 227 -1.81 -6.80 16.51
N CYS A 228 -1.72 -6.57 15.20
CA CYS A 228 -0.48 -6.69 14.44
C CYS A 228 0.62 -5.81 15.03
N LEU A 229 0.33 -4.53 15.27
CA LEU A 229 1.32 -3.58 15.77
C LEU A 229 1.79 -3.89 17.20
N GLN A 230 0.95 -4.53 18.02
CA GLN A 230 1.30 -4.96 19.38
C GLN A 230 2.05 -6.30 19.40
N ASN A 231 1.81 -7.19 18.43
CA ASN A 231 2.24 -8.58 18.46
C ASN A 231 2.96 -8.97 17.15
N LEU A 232 4.02 -8.27 16.80
CA LEU A 232 4.84 -8.64 15.64
C LEU A 232 5.65 -9.91 15.95
N THR A 233 5.21 -11.04 15.43
CA THR A 233 5.78 -12.38 15.72
C THR A 233 6.67 -12.89 14.58
N ASN A 234 6.35 -12.59 13.33
CA ASN A 234 7.09 -13.08 12.18
C ASN A 234 8.57 -12.65 12.21
N PRO A 235 9.54 -13.61 12.16
CA PRO A 235 10.96 -13.31 12.30
C PRO A 235 11.51 -12.34 11.26
N ALA A 236 11.01 -12.45 10.01
CA ALA A 236 11.44 -11.59 8.92
C ALA A 236 10.95 -10.15 9.14
N CYS A 237 9.67 -9.97 9.46
CA CYS A 237 9.09 -8.65 9.70
C CYS A 237 9.75 -7.95 10.90
N ARG A 238 9.97 -8.68 12.00
CA ARG A 238 10.75 -8.16 13.16
C ARG A 238 12.15 -7.72 12.76
N LYS A 239 12.83 -8.49 11.92
CA LYS A 239 14.18 -8.17 11.45
C LYS A 239 14.22 -6.96 10.52
N ILE A 240 13.19 -6.78 9.69
CA ILE A 240 13.06 -5.63 8.78
C ILE A 240 12.83 -4.34 9.58
N VAL A 241 11.93 -4.37 10.55
CA VAL A 241 11.59 -3.24 11.42
C VAL A 241 12.78 -2.86 12.32
N GLY A 242 13.49 -3.85 12.86
CA GLY A 242 14.67 -3.63 13.71
C GLY A 242 14.33 -2.96 15.03
N SER A 243 14.97 -1.82 15.31
CA SER A 243 14.80 -1.03 16.55
C SER A 243 13.87 0.17 16.37
N TYR A 244 13.29 0.36 15.20
CA TYR A 244 12.35 1.44 14.94
C TYR A 244 10.99 1.13 15.56
N GLU A 245 10.23 2.18 15.88
CA GLU A 245 8.84 2.02 16.27
C GLU A 245 8.05 1.33 15.15
N PHE A 246 7.30 0.31 15.51
CA PHE A 246 6.46 -0.44 14.57
C PHE A 246 5.05 0.15 14.56
N ASN A 247 4.70 0.85 13.51
CA ASN A 247 3.39 1.44 13.26
C ASN A 247 2.95 1.16 11.82
N ALA A 248 1.72 1.52 11.46
CA ALA A 248 1.20 1.26 10.12
C ALA A 248 2.06 1.90 9.02
N ARG A 249 2.60 3.10 9.25
CA ARG A 249 3.55 3.73 8.33
C ARG A 249 4.81 2.88 8.11
N GLY A 250 5.33 2.24 9.17
CA GLY A 250 6.49 1.35 9.09
C GLY A 250 6.23 0.15 8.16
N ILE A 251 5.01 -0.39 8.15
CA ILE A 251 4.61 -1.44 7.21
C ILE A 251 4.71 -0.91 5.77
N GLY A 252 4.07 0.22 5.48
CA GLY A 252 4.01 0.81 4.15
C GLY A 252 5.37 1.28 3.58
N PHE A 253 6.33 1.65 4.44
CA PHE A 253 7.64 2.16 4.01
C PHE A 253 8.80 1.17 4.11
N SER A 254 8.68 0.13 4.94
CA SER A 254 9.77 -0.83 5.19
C SER A 254 9.45 -2.24 4.72
N ILE A 255 8.34 -2.82 5.15
CA ILE A 255 8.00 -4.22 4.87
C ILE A 255 7.47 -4.37 3.45
N ALA A 256 6.35 -3.70 3.13
CA ALA A 256 5.69 -3.85 1.84
C ALA A 256 6.60 -3.48 0.65
N PRO A 257 7.38 -2.38 0.67
CA PRO A 257 8.27 -2.07 -0.44
C PRO A 257 9.39 -3.09 -0.67
N LEU A 258 9.81 -3.82 0.38
CA LEU A 258 10.84 -4.84 0.26
C LEU A 258 10.28 -6.12 -0.38
N ILE A 259 9.09 -6.56 0.03
CA ILE A 259 8.39 -7.71 -0.56
C ILE A 259 8.00 -7.40 -2.01
N ASN A 260 7.40 -6.24 -2.28
CA ASN A 260 7.02 -5.83 -3.63
C ASN A 260 8.22 -5.58 -4.57
N ALA A 261 9.44 -5.37 -4.04
CA ALA A 261 10.63 -5.32 -4.87
C ALA A 261 10.97 -6.70 -5.46
N ALA A 262 10.81 -7.78 -4.68
CA ALA A 262 10.98 -9.15 -5.18
C ALA A 262 10.06 -9.43 -6.38
N GLN A 263 8.79 -9.07 -6.29
CA GLN A 263 7.81 -9.20 -7.37
C GLN A 263 8.28 -8.47 -8.65
N ARG A 264 8.67 -7.20 -8.51
CA ARG A 264 9.07 -6.36 -9.65
C ARG A 264 10.36 -6.82 -10.31
N MET A 265 11.24 -7.44 -9.52
CA MET A 265 12.51 -8.01 -9.99
C MET A 265 12.37 -9.49 -10.40
N LYS A 266 11.15 -10.07 -10.34
CA LYS A 266 10.85 -11.48 -10.69
C LYS A 266 11.53 -12.50 -9.78
N HIS A 267 11.64 -12.18 -8.50
CA HIS A 267 12.19 -13.03 -7.45
C HIS A 267 11.10 -13.36 -6.41
N ASN A 268 9.88 -13.70 -6.89
CA ASN A 268 8.70 -13.92 -6.04
C ASN A 268 8.94 -14.97 -4.96
N GLU A 269 9.68 -16.03 -5.29
CA GLU A 269 10.03 -17.11 -4.38
C GLU A 269 10.74 -16.61 -3.13
N LYS A 270 11.63 -15.60 -3.28
CA LYS A 270 12.37 -15.04 -2.14
C LYS A 270 11.47 -14.33 -1.13
N ALA A 271 10.36 -13.72 -1.57
CA ALA A 271 9.42 -13.08 -0.66
C ALA A 271 8.68 -14.11 0.19
N VAL A 272 8.25 -15.21 -0.43
CA VAL A 272 7.58 -16.32 0.26
C VAL A 272 8.56 -17.05 1.19
N GLU A 273 9.76 -17.40 0.72
CA GLU A 273 10.83 -17.98 1.54
C GLU A 273 11.14 -17.13 2.77
N LEU A 274 11.22 -15.80 2.57
CA LEU A 274 11.48 -14.86 3.65
C LEU A 274 10.44 -14.96 4.77
N LEU A 275 9.15 -14.94 4.42
CA LEU A 275 8.07 -14.93 5.42
C LEU A 275 7.85 -16.32 6.04
N LEU A 276 8.21 -17.41 5.34
CA LEU A 276 8.11 -18.78 5.83
C LEU A 276 9.30 -19.21 6.69
N SER A 277 10.47 -18.57 6.56
CA SER A 277 11.68 -18.99 7.27
C SER A 277 11.65 -18.60 8.75
N ASP A 278 12.05 -19.55 9.60
CA ASP A 278 12.28 -19.33 11.03
C ASP A 278 13.79 -19.28 11.35
N ASP A 279 14.70 -19.53 10.39
CA ASP A 279 16.15 -19.44 10.59
C ASP A 279 16.65 -17.99 10.48
N PRO A 280 17.22 -17.40 11.57
CA PRO A 280 17.70 -16.02 11.56
C PRO A 280 18.82 -15.75 10.53
N LYS A 281 19.60 -16.77 10.16
CA LYS A 281 20.67 -16.61 9.15
C LYS A 281 20.08 -16.57 7.75
N GLU A 282 19.16 -17.46 7.45
CA GLU A 282 18.42 -17.49 6.19
C GLU A 282 17.65 -16.17 6.00
N VAL A 283 16.83 -15.77 6.97
CA VAL A 283 16.11 -14.50 6.99
C VAL A 283 17.05 -13.32 6.71
N SER A 284 18.22 -13.26 7.40
CA SER A 284 19.18 -12.17 7.18
C SER A 284 19.81 -12.19 5.78
N GLY A 285 20.01 -13.38 5.22
CA GLY A 285 20.52 -13.58 3.86
C GLY A 285 19.51 -13.11 2.81
N ILE A 286 18.25 -13.53 2.94
CA ILE A 286 17.18 -13.15 2.02
C ILE A 286 16.91 -11.64 2.08
N ILE A 287 16.82 -11.04 3.28
CA ILE A 287 16.64 -9.59 3.43
C ILE A 287 17.75 -8.82 2.70
N ARG A 288 19.02 -9.28 2.80
CA ARG A 288 20.12 -8.65 2.08
C ARG A 288 19.92 -8.71 0.57
N ASN A 289 19.50 -9.85 0.03
CA ASN A 289 19.24 -10.01 -1.40
C ASN A 289 18.09 -9.11 -1.85
N LEU A 290 16.98 -9.05 -1.11
CA LEU A 290 15.83 -8.18 -1.44
C LEU A 290 16.19 -6.68 -1.35
N LYS A 291 17.10 -6.29 -0.46
CA LYS A 291 17.64 -4.92 -0.44
C LYS A 291 18.44 -4.61 -1.70
N LEU A 292 19.23 -5.56 -2.19
CA LEU A 292 19.93 -5.42 -3.47
C LEU A 292 18.95 -5.32 -4.64
N ASP A 293 17.90 -6.14 -4.66
CA ASP A 293 16.83 -6.07 -5.66
C ASP A 293 16.15 -4.68 -5.65
N LYS A 294 15.89 -4.11 -4.46
CA LYS A 294 15.34 -2.76 -4.31
C LYS A 294 16.30 -1.67 -4.78
N ASP A 295 17.59 -1.81 -4.49
CA ASP A 295 18.61 -0.86 -4.95
C ASP A 295 18.77 -0.91 -6.46
N GLU A 296 18.74 -2.11 -7.06
CA GLU A 296 18.75 -2.29 -8.51
C GLU A 296 17.50 -1.66 -9.15
N GLN A 297 16.31 -1.89 -8.58
CA GLN A 297 15.08 -1.23 -9.00
C GLN A 297 15.21 0.31 -9.00
N ASN A 298 15.77 0.88 -7.93
CA ASN A 298 16.00 2.33 -7.83
C ASN A 298 17.00 2.83 -8.88
N ASN A 299 18.02 2.02 -9.21
CA ASN A 299 18.98 2.33 -10.27
C ASN A 299 18.29 2.34 -11.63
N TYR A 300 17.45 1.35 -11.95
CA TYR A 300 16.65 1.34 -13.18
C TYR A 300 15.76 2.59 -13.31
N ILE A 301 15.06 2.98 -12.24
CA ILE A 301 14.25 4.20 -12.25
C ILE A 301 15.10 5.43 -12.56
N ARG A 302 16.30 5.57 -11.96
CA ARG A 302 17.21 6.69 -12.24
C ARG A 302 17.67 6.70 -13.70
N ASP A 303 17.97 5.54 -14.26
CA ASP A 303 18.44 5.43 -15.64
C ASP A 303 17.32 5.69 -16.65
N ILE A 304 16.09 5.23 -16.36
CA ILE A 304 14.93 5.58 -17.17
C ILE A 304 14.67 7.10 -17.10
N ARG A 305 14.76 7.72 -15.94
CA ARG A 305 14.58 9.18 -15.80
C ARG A 305 15.58 9.98 -16.66
N LYS A 306 16.86 9.57 -16.68
CA LYS A 306 17.85 10.22 -17.55
C LYS A 306 17.48 10.08 -19.03
N GLU A 307 16.96 8.92 -19.44
CA GLU A 307 16.55 8.68 -20.83
C GLU A 307 15.37 9.57 -21.24
N ILE A 308 14.37 9.72 -20.37
CA ILE A 308 13.17 10.50 -20.66
C ILE A 308 13.31 12.00 -20.32
N GLN A 309 14.48 12.46 -19.85
CA GLN A 309 14.66 13.85 -19.37
C GLN A 309 14.25 14.89 -20.43
N HIS A 310 14.60 14.69 -21.70
CA HIS A 310 14.21 15.57 -22.79
C HIS A 310 12.68 15.66 -22.92
N GLN A 311 11.97 14.51 -22.84
CA GLN A 311 10.50 14.50 -22.87
C GLN A 311 9.88 15.25 -21.68
N LEU A 312 10.51 15.15 -20.50
CA LEU A 312 10.06 15.87 -19.29
C LEU A 312 10.28 17.37 -19.43
N ASP A 313 11.42 17.79 -19.95
CA ASP A 313 11.76 19.22 -20.13
C ASP A 313 10.80 19.90 -21.12
N GLU A 314 10.40 19.20 -22.19
CA GLU A 314 9.42 19.69 -23.16
C GLU A 314 8.02 19.82 -22.57
N GLN A 315 7.67 18.96 -21.60
CA GLN A 315 6.33 18.88 -21.02
C GLN A 315 6.19 19.47 -19.61
N LYS A 316 7.25 20.08 -19.06
CA LYS A 316 7.25 20.60 -17.67
C LYS A 316 6.11 21.57 -17.34
N HIS A 317 5.50 22.20 -18.34
CA HIS A 317 4.36 23.11 -18.21
C HIS A 317 3.05 22.53 -18.74
N SER A 318 3.04 21.28 -19.24
CA SER A 318 1.84 20.62 -19.75
C SER A 318 0.87 20.27 -18.63
N ASN A 319 -0.42 20.26 -18.90
CA ASN A 319 -1.45 19.87 -17.93
C ASN A 319 -1.34 18.40 -17.53
N VAL A 320 -0.96 17.55 -18.50
CA VAL A 320 -0.67 16.13 -18.32
C VAL A 320 0.72 15.86 -18.86
N ILE A 321 1.55 15.16 -18.10
CA ILE A 321 2.86 14.72 -18.55
C ILE A 321 2.75 13.28 -19.04
N CYS A 322 3.02 13.05 -20.32
CA CYS A 322 3.00 11.74 -20.94
C CYS A 322 4.38 11.39 -21.49
N VAL A 323 5.02 10.37 -20.96
CA VAL A 323 6.39 9.96 -21.34
C VAL A 323 6.42 8.52 -21.84
N PHE A 324 7.34 8.26 -22.76
CA PHE A 324 7.54 6.95 -23.37
C PHE A 324 8.87 6.35 -22.97
N THR A 325 8.85 5.07 -22.55
CA THR A 325 10.04 4.27 -22.30
C THR A 325 9.76 2.81 -22.57
N ASN A 326 10.69 2.12 -23.22
CA ASN A 326 10.59 0.68 -23.47
C ASN A 326 11.36 -0.15 -22.43
N LYS A 327 11.99 0.50 -21.44
CA LYS A 327 12.76 -0.18 -20.40
C LYS A 327 11.86 -0.63 -19.25
N GLN A 328 12.17 -1.80 -18.71
CA GLN A 328 11.63 -2.37 -17.47
C GLN A 328 10.09 -2.16 -17.30
N PRO A 329 9.27 -2.91 -18.02
CA PRO A 329 7.80 -2.72 -18.03
C PRO A 329 7.15 -2.76 -16.65
N GLY A 330 7.74 -3.50 -15.69
CA GLY A 330 7.24 -3.63 -14.32
C GLY A 330 7.43 -2.38 -13.45
N LEU A 331 8.17 -1.37 -13.94
CA LEU A 331 8.52 -0.18 -13.17
C LEU A 331 7.76 1.08 -13.60
N SER A 332 6.89 1.02 -14.62
CA SER A 332 6.14 2.17 -15.11
C SER A 332 5.32 2.87 -14.01
N GLY A 333 4.65 2.10 -13.14
CA GLY A 333 3.89 2.63 -12.02
C GLY A 333 4.75 3.35 -10.97
N LEU A 334 5.93 2.81 -10.65
CA LEU A 334 6.88 3.47 -9.75
C LEU A 334 7.47 4.74 -10.34
N LEU A 335 7.81 4.71 -11.62
CA LEU A 335 8.27 5.89 -12.34
C LEU A 335 7.20 6.97 -12.34
N ALA A 336 5.95 6.61 -12.67
CA ALA A 336 4.83 7.54 -12.65
C ALA A 336 4.60 8.15 -11.25
N THR A 337 4.71 7.35 -10.18
CA THR A 337 4.62 7.85 -8.80
C THR A 337 5.77 8.80 -8.44
N SER A 338 7.01 8.47 -8.86
CA SER A 338 8.17 9.35 -8.65
C SER A 338 8.02 10.71 -9.37
N LEU A 339 7.54 10.68 -10.62
CA LEU A 339 7.30 11.89 -11.42
C LEU A 339 6.13 12.71 -10.86
N LEU A 340 5.05 12.05 -10.41
CA LEU A 340 3.94 12.73 -9.74
C LEU A 340 4.42 13.50 -8.50
N GLY A 341 5.30 12.88 -7.69
CA GLY A 341 5.88 13.53 -6.52
C GLY A 341 6.64 14.83 -6.85
N GLU A 342 7.30 14.89 -7.99
CA GLU A 342 8.08 16.03 -8.45
C GLU A 342 7.24 17.09 -9.18
N TYR A 343 6.46 16.65 -10.17
CA TYR A 343 5.75 17.57 -11.07
C TYR A 343 4.36 17.99 -10.55
N LYS A 344 3.79 17.26 -9.56
CA LYS A 344 2.47 17.52 -8.95
C LYS A 344 1.33 17.58 -9.97
N ARG A 345 1.41 16.83 -11.06
CA ARG A 345 0.48 16.78 -12.20
C ARG A 345 0.15 15.35 -12.57
N PRO A 346 -0.96 15.10 -13.29
CA PRO A 346 -1.21 13.79 -13.87
C PRO A 346 -0.04 13.32 -14.74
N ILE A 347 0.39 12.10 -14.49
CA ILE A 347 1.51 11.45 -15.17
C ILE A 347 1.01 10.19 -15.86
N ILE A 348 1.39 10.03 -17.12
CA ILE A 348 1.18 8.81 -17.90
C ILE A 348 2.56 8.32 -18.37
N VAL A 349 2.91 7.08 -18.04
CA VAL A 349 4.14 6.43 -18.52
C VAL A 349 3.75 5.30 -19.44
N LEU A 350 4.13 5.40 -20.71
CA LEU A 350 3.74 4.48 -21.77
C LEU A 350 4.92 3.71 -22.35
N ARG A 351 4.64 2.55 -22.91
CA ARG A 351 5.53 1.78 -23.77
C ARG A 351 4.79 1.33 -25.01
N LYS A 352 5.50 1.23 -26.12
CA LYS A 352 4.96 0.77 -27.38
C LYS A 352 4.93 -0.76 -27.41
N GLN A 353 3.81 -1.33 -27.88
CA GLN A 353 3.61 -2.77 -28.07
C GLN A 353 2.87 -3.01 -29.39
N GLU A 354 2.91 -4.25 -29.86
CA GLU A 354 2.22 -4.72 -31.06
C GLU A 354 1.28 -5.84 -30.64
N ASP A 355 0.06 -5.83 -31.14
CA ASP A 355 -0.91 -6.88 -30.88
C ASP A 355 -0.76 -8.05 -31.87
N GLU A 356 -1.58 -9.08 -31.73
CA GLU A 356 -1.55 -10.29 -32.56
C GLU A 356 -1.89 -10.01 -34.04
N ASN A 357 -2.54 -8.87 -34.32
CA ASN A 357 -2.92 -8.44 -35.68
C ASN A 357 -1.87 -7.54 -36.33
N GLY A 358 -0.80 -7.17 -35.59
CA GLY A 358 0.23 -6.25 -36.04
C GLY A 358 -0.11 -4.78 -35.80
N ASP A 359 -1.21 -4.48 -35.08
CA ASP A 359 -1.57 -3.12 -34.73
C ASP A 359 -0.77 -2.64 -33.50
N TRP A 360 -0.27 -1.40 -33.60
CA TRP A 360 0.49 -0.79 -32.52
C TRP A 360 -0.41 -0.16 -31.47
N TYR A 361 -0.10 -0.43 -30.20
CA TYR A 361 -0.74 0.20 -29.08
C TYR A 361 0.28 0.60 -28.00
N TYR A 362 -0.14 1.52 -27.13
CA TYR A 362 0.63 1.94 -25.96
C TYR A 362 0.00 1.38 -24.70
N LYS A 363 0.81 0.75 -23.86
CA LYS A 363 0.39 0.22 -22.55
C LYS A 363 1.29 0.78 -21.47
N GLY A 364 0.70 1.11 -20.31
CA GLY A 364 1.50 1.70 -19.24
C GLY A 364 0.75 1.90 -17.94
N SER A 365 1.17 2.93 -17.21
CA SER A 365 0.59 3.28 -15.92
C SER A 365 0.31 4.78 -15.85
N LEU A 366 -0.82 5.13 -15.24
CA LEU A 366 -1.14 6.50 -14.91
C LEU A 366 -1.13 6.75 -13.40
N ARG A 367 -0.82 8.00 -13.02
CA ARG A 367 -0.92 8.49 -11.64
C ARG A 367 -1.40 9.93 -11.66
N SER A 368 -2.20 10.33 -10.67
CA SER A 368 -2.69 11.70 -10.54
C SER A 368 -2.68 12.22 -9.10
N PRO A 369 -2.71 13.55 -8.92
CA PRO A 369 -2.88 14.15 -7.60
C PRO A 369 -4.17 13.73 -6.92
N SER A 370 -4.18 13.80 -5.58
CA SER A 370 -5.37 13.54 -4.77
C SER A 370 -6.55 14.45 -5.16
N GLY A 371 -7.76 13.90 -5.08
CA GLY A 371 -8.99 14.63 -5.42
C GLY A 371 -9.33 14.64 -6.92
N MET A 372 -8.55 13.94 -7.76
CA MET A 372 -8.80 13.80 -9.19
C MET A 372 -9.12 12.34 -9.53
N ASN A 373 -10.30 12.07 -10.08
CA ASN A 373 -10.59 10.76 -10.66
C ASN A 373 -10.06 10.70 -12.10
N PHE A 374 -8.74 10.52 -12.22
CA PHE A 374 -8.07 10.57 -13.52
C PHE A 374 -8.38 9.34 -14.36
N THR A 375 -8.57 8.17 -13.74
CA THR A 375 -9.01 6.95 -14.41
C THR A 375 -10.34 7.15 -15.12
N LYS A 376 -11.32 7.76 -14.46
CA LYS A 376 -12.60 8.09 -15.08
C LYS A 376 -12.44 9.10 -16.23
N MET A 377 -11.63 10.16 -16.02
CA MET A 377 -11.39 11.17 -17.06
C MET A 377 -10.79 10.55 -18.32
N VAL A 378 -9.85 9.60 -18.16
CA VAL A 378 -9.26 8.84 -19.28
C VAL A 378 -10.33 8.03 -20.00
N ASN A 379 -11.14 7.24 -19.27
CA ASN A 379 -12.18 6.40 -19.84
C ASN A 379 -13.30 7.22 -20.53
N ASP A 380 -13.64 8.39 -20.00
CA ASP A 380 -14.64 9.29 -20.59
C ASP A 380 -14.19 9.85 -21.96
N THR A 381 -12.89 9.81 -22.29
CA THR A 381 -12.41 10.16 -23.64
C THR A 381 -12.89 9.20 -24.71
N LYS A 382 -13.08 7.92 -24.37
CA LYS A 382 -13.39 6.78 -25.27
C LYS A 382 -12.27 6.48 -26.29
N LEU A 383 -11.07 7.00 -26.08
CA LEU A 383 -9.89 6.82 -26.91
C LEU A 383 -8.80 5.98 -26.22
N ALA A 384 -8.98 5.74 -24.92
CA ALA A 384 -8.11 4.93 -24.10
C ALA A 384 -8.93 4.15 -23.08
N GLU A 385 -8.37 3.05 -22.60
CA GLU A 385 -8.92 2.25 -21.52
C GLU A 385 -7.99 2.32 -20.30
N ALA A 386 -8.54 2.68 -19.15
CA ALA A 386 -7.83 2.69 -17.88
C ALA A 386 -8.54 1.80 -16.87
N ILE A 387 -7.78 0.88 -16.25
CA ILE A 387 -8.28 -0.09 -15.27
C ILE A 387 -7.47 0.06 -13.98
N GLY A 388 -8.15 0.30 -12.86
CA GLY A 388 -7.57 0.48 -11.54
C GLY A 388 -8.31 1.53 -10.71
N HIS A 389 -7.62 2.07 -9.70
CA HIS A 389 -8.16 3.09 -8.80
C HIS A 389 -8.23 4.47 -9.46
N GLU A 390 -9.01 5.38 -8.88
CA GLU A 390 -9.24 6.74 -9.40
C GLU A 390 -7.95 7.50 -9.77
N GLN A 391 -6.89 7.33 -8.98
CA GLN A 391 -5.62 8.06 -9.10
C GLN A 391 -4.45 7.19 -9.54
N ALA A 392 -4.65 5.88 -9.69
CA ALA A 392 -3.61 4.93 -10.00
C ALA A 392 -4.18 3.75 -10.80
N ALA A 393 -3.88 3.69 -12.10
CA ALA A 393 -4.42 2.66 -12.97
C ALA A 393 -3.39 2.21 -14.02
N GLY A 394 -3.63 1.05 -14.61
CA GLY A 394 -3.07 0.66 -15.89
C GLY A 394 -3.79 1.42 -17.01
N ILE A 395 -3.11 1.69 -18.11
CA ILE A 395 -3.69 2.37 -19.28
C ILE A 395 -3.28 1.67 -20.57
N THR A 396 -4.22 1.59 -21.50
CA THR A 396 -4.00 1.09 -22.86
C THR A 396 -4.59 2.08 -23.88
N ILE A 397 -3.82 2.41 -24.94
CA ILE A 397 -4.22 3.36 -25.98
C ILE A 397 -3.77 2.81 -27.30
N TYR A 398 -4.64 2.70 -28.33
CA TYR A 398 -4.20 2.37 -29.68
C TYR A 398 -3.37 3.52 -30.27
N SER A 399 -2.30 3.19 -30.96
CA SER A 399 -1.35 4.18 -31.48
C SER A 399 -1.99 5.23 -32.39
N LYS A 400 -3.01 4.83 -33.15
CA LYS A 400 -3.79 5.72 -34.05
C LYS A 400 -4.62 6.77 -33.31
N ASP A 401 -4.99 6.50 -32.04
CA ASP A 401 -5.87 7.34 -31.23
C ASP A 401 -5.08 8.24 -30.26
N TYR A 402 -3.74 8.07 -30.20
CA TYR A 402 -2.90 8.71 -29.19
C TYR A 402 -2.91 10.24 -29.23
N ASP A 403 -2.74 10.82 -30.43
CA ASP A 403 -2.64 12.29 -30.55
C ASP A 403 -3.97 12.96 -30.14
N GLU A 404 -5.11 12.42 -30.61
CA GLU A 404 -6.44 12.90 -30.23
C GLU A 404 -6.71 12.68 -28.73
N PHE A 405 -6.30 11.53 -28.20
CA PHE A 405 -6.39 11.25 -26.76
C PHE A 405 -5.62 12.28 -25.94
N TYR A 406 -4.35 12.53 -26.29
CA TYR A 406 -3.49 13.43 -25.51
C TYR A 406 -4.00 14.87 -25.52
N GLU A 407 -4.49 15.36 -26.66
CA GLU A 407 -5.11 16.67 -26.80
C GLU A 407 -6.37 16.76 -25.90
N LYS A 408 -7.28 15.80 -26.04
CA LYS A 408 -8.55 15.76 -25.30
C LYS A 408 -8.37 15.63 -23.80
N ILE A 409 -7.46 14.75 -23.33
CA ILE A 409 -7.21 14.59 -21.88
C ILE A 409 -6.53 15.83 -21.30
N SER A 410 -5.64 16.47 -22.05
CA SER A 410 -4.99 17.72 -21.63
C SER A 410 -5.97 18.87 -21.49
N GLU A 411 -6.94 18.99 -22.41
CA GLU A 411 -8.04 19.95 -22.31
C GLU A 411 -8.97 19.65 -21.14
N THR A 412 -9.33 18.36 -20.94
CA THR A 412 -10.23 17.91 -19.87
C THR A 412 -9.63 18.19 -18.48
N VAL A 413 -8.33 17.95 -18.31
CA VAL A 413 -7.61 18.26 -17.08
C VAL A 413 -7.54 19.78 -16.87
N GLY A 414 -7.45 20.54 -17.98
CA GLY A 414 -7.41 21.99 -17.93
C GLY A 414 -6.11 22.54 -17.30
N ASP A 415 -6.08 23.82 -17.02
CA ASP A 415 -4.93 24.47 -16.41
C ASP A 415 -4.90 24.22 -14.89
N ILE A 416 -4.17 23.19 -14.48
CA ILE A 416 -3.93 22.88 -13.07
C ILE A 416 -2.99 23.92 -12.44
N ASN A 417 -2.24 24.67 -13.24
CA ASN A 417 -1.20 25.59 -12.79
C ASN A 417 -1.70 26.81 -12.01
N THR A 418 -2.98 27.12 -12.09
CA THR A 418 -3.43 28.39 -11.56
C THR A 418 -3.59 28.41 -10.05
N LYS A 419 -3.67 27.27 -9.35
CA LYS A 419 -3.76 27.25 -7.87
C LYS A 419 -3.55 25.84 -7.31
N ILE A 420 -2.32 25.35 -7.21
CA ILE A 420 -2.07 24.23 -6.28
C ILE A 420 -2.35 24.78 -4.87
N GLU A 421 -3.51 24.46 -4.34
CA GLU A 421 -3.85 24.69 -2.94
C GLU A 421 -3.41 23.45 -2.15
N VAL A 422 -2.44 23.64 -1.26
CA VAL A 422 -2.02 22.58 -0.33
C VAL A 422 -2.95 22.68 0.88
N VAL A 423 -3.79 21.68 1.05
CA VAL A 423 -4.77 21.64 2.14
C VAL A 423 -4.26 20.68 3.22
N ALA A 424 -3.92 21.22 4.39
CA ALA A 424 -3.62 20.45 5.58
C ALA A 424 -4.88 20.18 6.42
N ASP A 425 -4.83 19.18 7.30
CA ASP A 425 -5.92 18.92 8.24
C ASP A 425 -6.07 20.07 9.25
N VAL A 426 -4.94 20.51 9.84
CA VAL A 426 -4.95 21.48 10.93
C VAL A 426 -3.84 22.53 10.78
N GLU A 427 -4.12 23.77 11.16
CA GLU A 427 -3.13 24.85 11.34
C GLU A 427 -2.79 24.94 12.83
N LEU A 428 -1.49 24.89 13.15
CA LEU A 428 -0.94 25.07 14.50
C LEU A 428 0.08 26.22 14.48
N GLY A 429 0.17 26.96 15.57
CA GLY A 429 1.31 27.83 15.83
C GLY A 429 2.50 27.02 16.37
N LEU A 430 3.73 27.55 16.27
CA LEU A 430 4.91 26.86 16.82
C LEU A 430 4.76 26.53 18.31
N GLY A 431 4.19 27.43 19.11
CA GLY A 431 3.95 27.22 20.53
C GLY A 431 2.91 26.14 20.85
N ASP A 432 2.03 25.79 19.89
CA ASP A 432 1.02 24.76 20.07
C ASP A 432 1.60 23.36 19.87
N ILE A 433 2.78 23.22 19.24
CA ILE A 433 3.45 21.93 19.01
C ILE A 433 4.16 21.46 20.28
N THR A 434 3.37 21.26 21.32
CA THR A 434 3.82 20.73 22.60
C THR A 434 4.00 19.21 22.52
N GLU A 435 4.69 18.64 23.50
CA GLU A 435 4.83 17.17 23.60
C GLU A 435 3.47 16.47 23.68
N ASP A 436 2.52 17.00 24.45
CA ASP A 436 1.17 16.45 24.56
C ASP A 436 0.40 16.52 23.22
N MET A 437 0.57 17.61 22.47
CA MET A 437 -0.06 17.77 21.14
C MET A 437 0.52 16.76 20.14
N VAL A 438 1.84 16.62 20.11
CA VAL A 438 2.51 15.63 19.24
C VAL A 438 2.09 14.21 19.59
N ASN A 439 2.01 13.88 20.88
CA ASN A 439 1.54 12.57 21.33
C ASN A 439 0.08 12.29 20.95
N ALA A 440 -0.77 13.30 21.01
CA ALA A 440 -2.18 13.16 20.63
C ALA A 440 -2.34 12.90 19.12
N ILE A 441 -1.59 13.62 18.28
CA ILE A 441 -1.56 13.39 16.84
C ILE A 441 -0.95 12.02 16.53
N HIS A 442 0.15 11.66 17.19
CA HIS A 442 0.83 10.38 16.99
C HIS A 442 -0.08 9.17 17.27
N LYS A 443 -0.96 9.27 18.29
CA LYS A 443 -1.97 8.21 18.55
C LYS A 443 -2.91 7.99 17.37
N LEU A 444 -3.28 9.06 16.65
CA LEU A 444 -4.09 8.93 15.44
C LEU A 444 -3.29 8.31 14.30
N ASP A 445 -2.03 8.72 14.15
CA ASP A 445 -1.15 8.29 13.08
C ASP A 445 -0.62 6.86 13.26
N TYR A 446 -0.66 6.33 14.49
CA TYR A 446 -0.16 4.99 14.81
C TYR A 446 -0.81 3.90 13.95
N ILE A 447 -2.13 4.03 13.71
CA ILE A 447 -2.91 3.19 12.78
C ILE A 447 -3.44 4.10 11.67
N SER A 448 -2.56 4.64 10.85
CA SER A 448 -2.89 5.43 9.66
C SER A 448 -2.77 4.58 8.40
N GLY A 449 -3.52 4.94 7.36
CA GLY A 449 -3.50 4.26 6.06
C GLY A 449 -4.85 4.34 5.38
N GLY A 450 -4.94 3.84 4.16
CA GLY A 450 -6.18 3.83 3.39
C GLY A 450 -6.89 5.20 3.39
N ASP A 451 -8.11 5.20 3.85
CA ASP A 451 -9.00 6.37 3.96
C ASP A 451 -8.79 7.21 5.23
N PHE A 452 -7.83 6.82 6.08
CA PHE A 452 -7.40 7.59 7.25
C PHE A 452 -5.87 7.82 7.20
N PRO A 453 -5.37 8.67 6.28
CA PRO A 453 -3.95 8.97 6.17
C PRO A 453 -3.42 9.70 7.41
N ALA A 454 -2.09 9.75 7.56
CA ALA A 454 -1.44 10.51 8.62
C ALA A 454 -1.91 11.97 8.63
N ILE A 455 -2.01 12.55 9.84
CA ILE A 455 -2.49 13.92 10.04
C ILE A 455 -1.48 14.91 9.49
N THR A 456 -1.97 15.87 8.71
CA THR A 456 -1.16 16.95 8.15
C THR A 456 -1.33 18.25 8.92
N VAL A 457 -0.22 18.81 9.37
CA VAL A 457 -0.15 20.06 10.12
C VAL A 457 0.44 21.15 9.24
N LEU A 458 -0.19 22.31 9.21
CA LEU A 458 0.28 23.53 8.59
C LEU A 458 0.84 24.45 9.69
N VAL A 459 2.07 24.90 9.52
CA VAL A 459 2.68 25.92 10.38
C VAL A 459 3.12 27.07 9.50
N LYS A 460 2.63 28.26 9.79
CA LYS A 460 2.88 29.49 9.02
C LYS A 460 3.78 30.46 9.77
N ASP A 461 4.33 31.38 9.00
CA ASP A 461 5.02 32.58 9.50
C ASP A 461 6.14 32.25 10.50
N ILE A 462 6.94 31.21 10.19
CA ILE A 462 8.12 30.84 10.98
C ILE A 462 9.25 31.80 10.54
N ASP A 463 9.56 32.79 11.34
CA ASP A 463 10.54 33.82 11.07
C ASP A 463 11.87 33.65 11.82
N GLU A 464 11.89 32.84 12.87
CA GLU A 464 13.11 32.47 13.61
C GLU A 464 13.44 30.99 13.40
N TYR A 465 14.50 30.70 12.64
CA TYR A 465 15.00 29.34 12.41
C TYR A 465 16.49 29.33 12.05
N GLU A 466 17.17 28.23 12.37
CA GLU A 466 18.54 27.98 11.93
C GLU A 466 18.56 26.84 10.93
N VAL A 467 19.39 26.94 9.90
CA VAL A 467 19.51 25.95 8.85
C VAL A 467 20.62 24.96 9.14
N GLY A 468 20.26 23.68 9.22
CA GLY A 468 21.17 22.56 9.31
C GLY A 468 21.17 21.71 8.04
N GLN A 469 22.20 20.90 7.89
CA GLN A 469 22.33 20.01 6.75
C GLN A 469 22.57 18.56 7.23
N MET A 470 21.94 17.62 6.54
CA MET A 470 22.13 16.21 6.80
C MET A 470 22.56 15.48 5.52
N SER A 471 23.40 14.46 5.68
CA SER A 471 23.79 13.56 4.58
C SER A 471 24.35 14.27 3.34
N ASN A 472 25.33 15.17 3.50
CA ASN A 472 25.95 15.94 2.43
C ASN A 472 24.94 16.74 1.58
N PHE A 473 24.15 17.59 2.22
CA PHE A 473 23.11 18.44 1.61
C PHE A 473 21.94 17.69 0.95
N LYS A 474 21.78 16.42 1.25
CA LYS A 474 20.67 15.64 0.71
C LYS A 474 19.34 15.92 1.42
N HIS A 475 19.39 16.34 2.68
CA HIS A 475 18.22 16.62 3.51
C HIS A 475 18.42 17.97 4.19
N LEU A 476 17.31 18.75 4.26
CA LEU A 476 17.25 20.01 4.99
C LEU A 476 16.80 19.74 6.42
N GLU A 477 17.46 20.37 7.37
CA GLU A 477 17.11 20.39 8.78
C GLU A 477 16.95 21.85 9.22
N LEU A 478 15.85 22.16 9.91
CA LEU A 478 15.60 23.49 10.47
C LEU A 478 15.43 23.38 11.97
N PHE A 479 16.17 24.18 12.73
CA PHE A 479 16.04 24.29 14.18
C PHE A 479 15.14 25.44 14.50
N LEU A 480 13.98 25.16 15.16
CA LEU A 480 12.89 26.11 15.38
C LEU A 480 12.82 26.58 16.86
N GLY A 481 13.84 26.27 17.66
CA GLY A 481 13.86 26.58 19.08
C GLY A 481 13.13 25.54 19.95
N ASP A 482 13.30 25.62 21.27
CA ASP A 482 12.61 24.81 22.28
C ASP A 482 12.58 23.27 22.05
N GLY A 483 13.60 22.72 21.38
CA GLY A 483 13.68 21.32 21.03
C GLY A 483 12.69 20.90 19.93
N LEU A 484 12.26 21.83 19.11
CA LEU A 484 11.47 21.60 17.90
C LEU A 484 12.36 21.70 16.66
N GLU A 485 12.28 20.71 15.79
CA GLU A 485 13.02 20.64 14.54
C GLU A 485 12.06 20.36 13.37
N ALA A 486 12.42 20.85 12.18
CA ALA A 486 11.72 20.49 10.97
C ALA A 486 12.70 19.85 9.98
N ILE A 487 12.28 18.76 9.33
CA ILE A 487 13.14 17.96 8.44
C ILE A 487 12.45 17.79 7.09
N GLN A 488 13.14 18.16 6.02
CA GLN A 488 12.74 17.83 4.65
C GLN A 488 13.69 16.81 4.05
N TRP A 489 13.18 15.60 3.82
CA TRP A 489 13.92 14.51 3.21
C TRP A 489 14.04 14.71 1.69
N ASN A 490 15.24 14.48 1.14
CA ASN A 490 15.53 14.62 -0.29
C ASN A 490 15.11 16.00 -0.84
N THR A 491 15.54 17.05 -0.15
CA THR A 491 15.22 18.44 -0.49
C THR A 491 15.82 18.86 -1.84
N ASN A 492 15.12 19.75 -2.54
CA ASN A 492 15.64 20.49 -3.68
C ASN A 492 15.94 21.97 -3.33
N GLN A 493 15.84 22.34 -2.04
CA GLN A 493 16.11 23.70 -1.58
C GLN A 493 17.59 24.03 -1.69
N ASP A 494 17.90 25.27 -2.06
CA ASP A 494 19.27 25.81 -2.00
C ASP A 494 19.62 26.15 -0.55
N PHE A 495 20.68 25.54 -0.03
CA PHE A 495 21.07 25.75 1.36
C PHE A 495 21.68 27.12 1.64
N GLU A 496 22.35 27.74 0.66
CA GLU A 496 22.89 29.10 0.80
C GLU A 496 21.74 30.10 0.84
N GLU A 497 20.78 29.98 -0.08
CA GLU A 497 19.57 30.78 -0.09
C GLU A 497 18.76 30.64 1.21
N MET A 498 18.58 29.42 1.68
CA MET A 498 17.87 29.14 2.93
C MET A 498 18.55 29.75 4.16
N ASN A 499 19.89 29.73 4.20
CA ASN A 499 20.68 30.36 5.25
C ASN A 499 20.55 31.89 5.21
N ASP A 500 20.64 32.49 4.02
CA ASP A 500 20.48 33.92 3.85
C ASP A 500 19.07 34.37 4.27
N ASN A 501 18.04 33.61 3.90
CA ASN A 501 16.66 33.86 4.31
C ASN A 501 16.50 33.80 5.84
N ALA A 502 17.11 32.78 6.50
CA ALA A 502 17.10 32.69 7.96
C ALA A 502 17.76 33.90 8.63
N LEU A 503 18.92 34.32 8.12
CA LEU A 503 19.63 35.52 8.65
C LEU A 503 18.84 36.83 8.45
N LEU A 504 18.03 36.90 7.41
CA LEU A 504 17.18 38.04 7.10
C LEU A 504 15.81 37.99 7.80
N GLY A 505 15.48 36.92 8.49
CA GLY A 505 14.17 36.70 9.13
C GLY A 505 13.04 36.58 8.10
N VAL A 506 13.33 35.99 6.93
CA VAL A 506 12.30 35.72 5.92
C VAL A 506 11.42 34.61 6.43
N PRO A 507 10.09 34.82 6.59
CA PRO A 507 9.22 33.80 7.16
C PRO A 507 9.02 32.62 6.19
N ILE A 508 8.97 31.39 6.73
CA ILE A 508 8.65 30.19 5.98
C ILE A 508 7.34 29.56 6.44
N THR A 509 6.71 28.83 5.54
CA THR A 509 5.51 28.04 5.83
C THR A 509 5.79 26.57 5.51
N VAL A 510 5.49 25.69 6.44
CA VAL A 510 5.73 24.25 6.29
C VAL A 510 4.46 23.45 6.50
N VAL A 511 4.33 22.35 5.76
CA VAL A 511 3.22 21.42 5.89
C VAL A 511 3.75 20.00 6.01
N ARG A 512 3.36 19.27 7.00
CA ARG A 512 3.27 17.82 7.09
C ARG A 512 3.02 17.31 8.51
N THR A 513 3.45 16.04 8.77
CA THR A 513 3.22 15.34 10.02
C THR A 513 4.16 15.83 11.13
N VAL A 514 3.70 15.75 12.37
CA VAL A 514 4.52 15.98 13.57
C VAL A 514 4.78 14.65 14.26
N GLU A 515 5.99 14.45 14.75
CA GLU A 515 6.37 13.21 15.44
C GLU A 515 7.37 13.48 16.57
N GLN A 516 7.46 12.57 17.53
CA GLN A 516 8.59 12.51 18.45
C GLN A 516 9.68 11.62 17.88
N GLY A 517 10.93 11.96 18.13
CA GLY A 517 12.06 11.16 17.71
C GLY A 517 13.34 11.52 18.40
N PHE A 518 14.36 10.69 18.21
CA PHE A 518 15.69 10.96 18.74
C PHE A 518 16.55 11.60 17.67
N LEU A 519 17.15 12.74 18.01
CA LEU A 519 18.24 13.32 17.23
C LEU A 519 19.49 13.39 18.11
N ARG A 520 20.63 12.89 17.62
CA ARG A 520 21.91 12.91 18.33
C ARG A 520 21.83 12.45 19.82
N ARG A 521 20.90 11.50 20.12
CA ARG A 521 20.59 10.94 21.44
C ARG A 521 19.70 11.81 22.35
N HIS A 522 19.12 12.88 21.84
CA HIS A 522 18.14 13.69 22.56
C HIS A 522 16.75 13.44 21.98
N MET A 523 15.73 13.44 22.83
CA MET A 523 14.33 13.42 22.41
C MET A 523 13.98 14.80 21.89
N VAL A 524 13.43 14.88 20.67
CA VAL A 524 13.02 16.12 20.03
C VAL A 524 11.65 15.96 19.40
N ARG A 525 10.90 17.05 19.32
CA ARG A 525 9.68 17.14 18.51
C ARG A 525 10.08 17.48 17.08
N LYS A 526 9.48 16.81 16.12
CA LYS A 526 9.84 16.97 14.71
C LYS A 526 8.64 17.31 13.85
N ILE A 527 8.80 18.23 12.94
CA ILE A 527 7.92 18.46 11.80
C ILE A 527 8.60 17.82 10.59
N ILE A 528 7.98 16.81 10.00
CA ILE A 528 8.50 16.22 8.76
C ILE A 528 7.89 17.01 7.61
N ILE A 529 8.69 17.74 6.85
CA ILE A 529 8.23 18.67 5.81
C ILE A 529 7.95 17.92 4.51
N SER A 530 6.78 18.14 3.92
CA SER A 530 6.48 17.72 2.53
C SER A 530 6.49 18.88 1.57
N GLU A 531 5.93 20.02 1.98
CA GLU A 531 5.85 21.23 1.21
C GLU A 531 6.30 22.42 2.07
N MET A 532 7.04 23.34 1.46
CA MET A 532 7.56 24.54 2.10
C MET A 532 7.57 25.71 1.12
N GLU A 533 7.21 26.88 1.59
CA GLU A 533 7.29 28.16 0.86
C GLU A 533 7.96 29.22 1.73
#